data_d27ccbb86568e057cf2572115cb06e84
#
_entry.id   d27ccbb86568e057cf2572115cb06e84
#
_cell.length_a   1.000
_cell.length_b   1.000
_cell.length_c   1.000
_cell.angle_alpha   90.00
_cell.angle_beta   90.00
_cell.angle_gamma   90.00
#
_symmetry.space_group_name_H-M   'P 1'
#
loop_
_entity.id
_entity.type
_entity.pdbx_description
1 polymer ?
#
loop_
_entity_poly.entity_id
_entity_poly.type
_entity_poly.pdbx_seq_one_letter_code
_entity_poly.pdbx_strand_id
1 'polypeptide(L)'
;NAREAERLGLGADRLVLSAKVSAVPDLIAVYRALAARGRYALHLGLTEAGIGSKGVVASTAALAVLLEEGIGDTIRVSLTPEPGQSRTEEVIVAQEILQSLGLRKFMPTVTSCPGCGRTTSDFFQRLALSTQRYLRERMPVWRKTCPGVENMTVAVMGCVVNGPGESRMADIGISLPGSGENPVAPVYVRGEKAASLKGEAMQEEFQQMIERFVETTYGSH
;
A
#
# COMPACT_ATOMS: atom_id res chain seq x y z
N ASN A 1 -26.55 -7.46 -23.60
CA ASN A 1 -25.27 -7.39 -24.33
C ASN A 1 -24.44 -8.67 -24.17
N ALA A 2 -24.10 -9.18 -22.94
CA ALA A 2 -23.26 -10.35 -22.75
C ALA A 2 -23.86 -11.62 -23.37
N ARG A 3 -25.15 -11.91 -23.12
CA ARG A 3 -25.86 -13.05 -23.73
C ARG A 3 -25.91 -12.97 -25.27
N GLU A 4 -25.97 -11.77 -25.83
CA GLU A 4 -25.93 -11.60 -27.29
C GLU A 4 -24.54 -11.87 -27.85
N ALA A 5 -23.47 -11.48 -27.13
CA ALA A 5 -22.11 -11.83 -27.51
C ALA A 5 -21.88 -13.34 -27.50
N GLU A 6 -22.41 -14.06 -26.50
CA GLU A 6 -22.39 -15.54 -26.48
C GLU A 6 -23.16 -16.15 -27.64
N ARG A 7 -24.35 -15.60 -27.96
CA ARG A 7 -25.13 -16.06 -29.10
C ARG A 7 -24.38 -15.89 -30.44
N LEU A 8 -23.49 -14.91 -30.52
CA LEU A 8 -22.61 -14.68 -31.66
C LEU A 8 -21.29 -15.47 -31.62
N GLY A 9 -21.12 -16.37 -30.62
CA GLY A 9 -20.00 -17.29 -30.55
C GLY A 9 -18.86 -16.89 -29.61
N LEU A 10 -19.00 -15.81 -28.83
CA LEU A 10 -18.00 -15.44 -27.85
C LEU A 10 -18.22 -16.25 -26.54
N GLY A 11 -17.20 -17.01 -26.09
CA GLY A 11 -17.31 -17.80 -24.88
C GLY A 11 -17.46 -16.93 -23.61
N ALA A 12 -18.19 -17.42 -22.62
CA ALA A 12 -18.41 -16.71 -21.36
C ALA A 12 -17.10 -16.41 -20.61
N ASP A 13 -16.09 -17.27 -20.75
CA ASP A 13 -14.73 -17.13 -20.22
C ASP A 13 -13.92 -15.97 -20.82
N ARG A 14 -14.41 -15.41 -21.92
CA ARG A 14 -13.82 -14.24 -22.61
C ARG A 14 -14.58 -12.94 -22.40
N LEU A 15 -15.58 -12.96 -21.51
CA LEU A 15 -16.40 -11.81 -21.19
C LEU A 15 -16.09 -11.29 -19.78
N VAL A 16 -15.83 -10.00 -19.70
CA VAL A 16 -15.68 -9.28 -18.43
C VAL A 16 -16.75 -8.17 -18.39
N LEU A 17 -17.57 -8.17 -17.33
CA LEU A 17 -18.60 -7.15 -17.17
C LEU A 17 -18.08 -5.97 -16.35
N SER A 18 -18.37 -4.76 -16.82
CA SER A 18 -18.05 -3.52 -16.13
C SER A 18 -19.24 -2.57 -16.15
N ALA A 19 -19.77 -2.24 -14.98
CA ALA A 19 -20.83 -1.24 -14.85
C ALA A 19 -20.23 0.16 -14.68
N LYS A 20 -20.78 1.15 -15.40
CA LYS A 20 -20.37 2.56 -15.31
C LYS A 20 -21.28 3.30 -14.34
N VAL A 21 -20.86 3.39 -13.09
CA VAL A 21 -21.60 4.01 -11.98
C VAL A 21 -20.68 4.95 -11.21
N SER A 22 -21.18 6.14 -10.84
CA SER A 22 -20.43 7.19 -10.15
C SER A 22 -20.82 7.42 -8.69
N ALA A 23 -21.90 6.76 -8.23
CA ALA A 23 -22.31 6.79 -6.83
C ALA A 23 -21.93 5.47 -6.12
N VAL A 24 -21.30 5.56 -4.95
CA VAL A 24 -20.82 4.38 -4.21
C VAL A 24 -21.94 3.39 -3.86
N PRO A 25 -23.10 3.83 -3.30
CA PRO A 25 -24.18 2.89 -2.98
C PRO A 25 -24.74 2.17 -4.19
N ASP A 26 -24.90 2.89 -5.30
CA ASP A 26 -25.44 2.33 -6.55
C ASP A 26 -24.46 1.33 -7.16
N LEU A 27 -23.17 1.62 -7.11
CA LEU A 27 -22.13 0.69 -7.57
C LEU A 27 -22.16 -0.62 -6.80
N ILE A 28 -22.23 -0.55 -5.49
CA ILE A 28 -22.34 -1.73 -4.61
C ILE A 28 -23.59 -2.54 -4.97
N ALA A 29 -24.75 -1.89 -5.07
CA ALA A 29 -26.01 -2.56 -5.41
C ALA A 29 -25.95 -3.25 -6.79
N VAL A 30 -25.42 -2.57 -7.80
CA VAL A 30 -25.31 -3.10 -9.16
C VAL A 30 -24.36 -4.31 -9.19
N TYR A 31 -23.18 -4.24 -8.56
CA TYR A 31 -22.24 -5.37 -8.60
C TYR A 31 -22.69 -6.56 -7.76
N ARG A 32 -23.40 -6.35 -6.64
CA ARG A 32 -24.06 -7.44 -5.91
C ARG A 32 -25.11 -8.15 -6.79
N ALA A 33 -25.91 -7.38 -7.53
CA ALA A 33 -26.90 -7.92 -8.46
C ALA A 33 -26.25 -8.65 -9.67
N LEU A 34 -25.08 -8.20 -10.14
CA LEU A 34 -24.32 -8.88 -11.19
C LEU A 34 -23.69 -10.18 -10.66
N ALA A 35 -23.07 -10.14 -9.48
CA ALA A 35 -22.46 -11.31 -8.84
C ALA A 35 -23.49 -12.41 -8.54
N ALA A 36 -24.69 -12.05 -8.10
CA ALA A 36 -25.78 -13.00 -7.88
C ALA A 36 -26.22 -13.76 -9.14
N ARG A 37 -25.89 -13.26 -10.33
CA ARG A 37 -26.10 -13.93 -11.62
C ARG A 37 -24.97 -14.87 -12.02
N GLY A 38 -23.82 -14.77 -11.36
CA GLY A 38 -22.73 -15.75 -11.21
C GLY A 38 -22.09 -16.30 -12.47
N ARG A 39 -21.97 -15.54 -13.56
CA ARG A 39 -21.59 -16.14 -14.83
C ARG A 39 -20.36 -15.55 -15.52
N TYR A 40 -20.02 -14.32 -15.22
CA TYR A 40 -18.95 -13.59 -15.90
C TYR A 40 -17.99 -12.97 -14.90
N ALA A 41 -16.75 -12.82 -15.30
CA ALA A 41 -15.78 -12.02 -14.57
C ALA A 41 -16.25 -10.57 -14.43
N LEU A 42 -16.00 -9.96 -13.28
CA LEU A 42 -16.45 -8.61 -12.94
C LEU A 42 -15.24 -7.67 -12.81
N HIS A 43 -15.29 -6.57 -13.57
CA HIS A 43 -14.33 -5.48 -13.48
C HIS A 43 -14.91 -4.33 -12.67
N LEU A 44 -14.47 -4.20 -11.41
CA LEU A 44 -14.94 -3.16 -10.49
C LEU A 44 -14.28 -1.82 -10.78
N GLY A 45 -15.03 -0.74 -10.63
CA GLY A 45 -14.46 0.61 -10.68
C GLY A 45 -15.52 1.68 -10.58
N LEU A 46 -15.32 2.61 -9.65
CA LEU A 46 -16.17 3.79 -9.54
C LEU A 46 -15.81 4.76 -10.67
N THR A 47 -16.80 5.18 -11.44
CA THR A 47 -16.62 6.15 -12.52
C THR A 47 -16.62 7.57 -11.93
N GLU A 48 -15.72 8.44 -12.39
CA GLU A 48 -15.67 9.84 -11.94
C GLU A 48 -15.56 10.00 -10.42
N ALA A 49 -14.68 9.22 -9.80
CA ALA A 49 -14.53 9.23 -8.36
C ALA A 49 -14.14 10.62 -7.79
N GLY A 50 -13.38 11.40 -8.55
CA GLY A 50 -13.01 12.78 -8.22
C GLY A 50 -11.49 12.98 -8.10
N ILE A 51 -11.13 14.17 -7.62
CA ILE A 51 -9.73 14.59 -7.46
C ILE A 51 -9.24 14.37 -6.03
N GLY A 52 -7.94 14.11 -5.86
CA GLY A 52 -7.26 14.05 -4.57
C GLY A 52 -7.89 13.06 -3.59
N SER A 53 -7.94 13.42 -2.32
CA SER A 53 -8.45 12.57 -1.25
C SER A 53 -9.90 12.14 -1.44
N LYS A 54 -10.75 12.98 -2.02
CA LYS A 54 -12.17 12.64 -2.31
C LYS A 54 -12.25 11.44 -3.26
N GLY A 55 -11.45 11.44 -4.31
CA GLY A 55 -11.43 10.35 -5.29
C GLY A 55 -10.90 9.05 -4.68
N VAL A 56 -9.83 9.13 -3.87
CA VAL A 56 -9.26 7.98 -3.15
C VAL A 56 -10.28 7.37 -2.20
N VAL A 57 -10.90 8.20 -1.35
CA VAL A 57 -11.91 7.74 -0.36
C VAL A 57 -13.11 7.09 -1.04
N ALA A 58 -13.66 7.72 -2.10
CA ALA A 58 -14.81 7.19 -2.80
C ALA A 58 -14.48 5.85 -3.51
N SER A 59 -13.33 5.76 -4.16
CA SER A 59 -12.88 4.51 -4.80
C SER A 59 -12.65 3.41 -3.76
N THR A 60 -11.98 3.72 -2.65
CA THR A 60 -11.73 2.76 -1.57
C THR A 60 -13.03 2.25 -0.97
N ALA A 61 -13.97 3.14 -0.62
CA ALA A 61 -15.26 2.75 -0.04
C ALA A 61 -16.06 1.85 -0.98
N ALA A 62 -16.08 2.16 -2.28
CA ALA A 62 -16.80 1.38 -3.26
C ALA A 62 -16.19 -0.01 -3.49
N LEU A 63 -14.87 -0.07 -3.62
CA LEU A 63 -14.15 -1.31 -3.91
C LEU A 63 -14.04 -2.22 -2.69
N ALA A 64 -13.75 -1.66 -1.50
CA ALA A 64 -13.51 -2.44 -0.30
C ALA A 64 -14.74 -3.29 0.09
N VAL A 65 -15.94 -2.73 0.05
CA VAL A 65 -17.17 -3.46 0.39
C VAL A 65 -17.35 -4.67 -0.53
N LEU A 66 -17.16 -4.50 -1.83
CA LEU A 66 -17.34 -5.58 -2.81
C LEU A 66 -16.24 -6.64 -2.69
N LEU A 67 -15.00 -6.21 -2.54
CA LEU A 67 -13.84 -7.11 -2.42
C LEU A 67 -13.90 -7.96 -1.14
N GLU A 68 -14.34 -7.39 -0.01
CA GLU A 68 -14.56 -8.13 1.23
C GLU A 68 -15.69 -9.18 1.10
N GLU A 69 -16.65 -8.94 0.21
CA GLU A 69 -17.70 -9.91 -0.14
C GLU A 69 -17.25 -10.95 -1.19
N GLY A 70 -15.99 -10.92 -1.63
CA GLY A 70 -15.46 -11.79 -2.67
C GLY A 70 -15.97 -11.45 -4.08
N ILE A 71 -16.48 -10.24 -4.28
CA ILE A 71 -17.00 -9.77 -5.56
C ILE A 71 -15.92 -8.95 -6.29
N GLY A 72 -15.56 -9.37 -7.50
CA GLY A 72 -14.64 -8.67 -8.41
C GLY A 72 -13.38 -9.48 -8.73
N ASP A 73 -13.07 -9.55 -10.01
CA ASP A 73 -11.91 -10.27 -10.55
C ASP A 73 -10.78 -9.31 -10.92
N THR A 74 -11.12 -8.10 -11.32
CA THR A 74 -10.20 -7.01 -11.62
C THR A 74 -10.74 -5.68 -11.11
N ILE A 75 -9.86 -4.73 -10.82
CA ILE A 75 -10.26 -3.41 -10.32
C ILE A 75 -9.66 -2.27 -11.14
N ARG A 76 -10.34 -1.14 -11.11
CA ARG A 76 -9.88 0.14 -11.66
C ARG A 76 -10.15 1.26 -10.66
N VAL A 77 -9.15 2.08 -10.44
CA VAL A 77 -9.30 3.38 -9.77
C VAL A 77 -9.35 4.47 -10.85
N SER A 78 -10.26 5.43 -10.74
CA SER A 78 -10.43 6.54 -11.67
C SER A 78 -10.32 7.86 -10.91
N LEU A 79 -9.14 8.44 -10.91
CA LEU A 79 -8.87 9.73 -10.30
C LEU A 79 -8.75 10.82 -11.37
N THR A 80 -9.18 12.01 -11.03
CA THR A 80 -8.80 13.20 -11.79
C THR A 80 -7.38 13.58 -11.35
N PRO A 81 -6.36 13.51 -12.23
CA PRO A 81 -5.00 13.85 -11.86
C PRO A 81 -4.87 15.36 -11.63
N GLU A 82 -4.05 15.74 -10.66
CA GLU A 82 -3.63 17.14 -10.53
C GLU A 82 -2.67 17.50 -11.68
N PRO A 83 -2.61 18.79 -12.07
CA PRO A 83 -1.68 19.23 -13.11
C PRO A 83 -0.24 18.79 -12.80
N GLY A 84 0.39 18.07 -13.73
CA GLY A 84 1.74 17.53 -13.56
C GLY A 84 1.85 16.22 -12.78
N GLN A 85 0.77 15.70 -12.23
CA GLN A 85 0.76 14.40 -11.55
C GLN A 85 0.79 13.22 -12.53
N SER A 86 1.48 12.17 -12.13
CA SER A 86 1.57 10.96 -12.95
C SER A 86 0.26 10.18 -12.98
N ARG A 87 -0.11 9.64 -14.14
CA ARG A 87 -1.23 8.70 -14.30
C ARG A 87 -1.02 7.36 -13.60
N THR A 88 0.20 7.06 -13.16
CA THR A 88 0.49 5.86 -12.37
C THR A 88 -0.09 5.90 -10.96
N GLU A 89 -0.52 7.07 -10.47
CA GLU A 89 -1.14 7.23 -9.17
C GLU A 89 -2.39 6.35 -9.00
N GLU A 90 -3.20 6.22 -10.04
CA GLU A 90 -4.39 5.35 -10.04
C GLU A 90 -4.03 3.87 -9.78
N VAL A 91 -2.88 3.42 -10.33
CA VAL A 91 -2.37 2.05 -10.10
C VAL A 91 -1.83 1.91 -8.68
N ILE A 92 -1.14 2.92 -8.17
CA ILE A 92 -0.62 2.93 -6.80
C ILE A 92 -1.77 2.82 -5.80
N VAL A 93 -2.80 3.65 -5.93
CA VAL A 93 -3.99 3.61 -5.07
C VAL A 93 -4.71 2.26 -5.16
N ALA A 94 -4.85 1.69 -6.36
CA ALA A 94 -5.44 0.36 -6.53
C ALA A 94 -4.63 -0.73 -5.79
N GLN A 95 -3.30 -0.67 -5.86
CA GLN A 95 -2.42 -1.59 -5.12
C GLN A 95 -2.55 -1.40 -3.61
N GLU A 96 -2.60 -0.16 -3.12
CA GLU A 96 -2.76 0.17 -1.71
C GLU A 96 -4.11 -0.31 -1.16
N ILE A 97 -5.20 -0.21 -1.94
CA ILE A 97 -6.51 -0.77 -1.57
C ILE A 97 -6.40 -2.29 -1.37
N LEU A 98 -5.88 -3.01 -2.36
CA LEU A 98 -5.74 -4.47 -2.29
C LEU A 98 -4.81 -4.91 -1.15
N GLN A 99 -3.74 -4.17 -0.90
CA GLN A 99 -2.79 -4.45 0.17
C GLN A 99 -3.38 -4.17 1.56
N SER A 100 -4.15 -3.08 1.71
CA SER A 100 -4.83 -2.73 2.96
C SER A 100 -5.90 -3.74 3.34
N LEU A 101 -6.56 -4.35 2.36
CA LEU A 101 -7.52 -5.44 2.56
C LEU A 101 -6.85 -6.82 2.73
N GLY A 102 -5.54 -6.91 2.69
CA GLY A 102 -4.82 -8.19 2.80
C GLY A 102 -4.98 -9.14 1.61
N LEU A 103 -5.61 -8.70 0.54
CA LEU A 103 -5.90 -9.52 -0.64
C LEU A 103 -4.66 -9.79 -1.49
N ARG A 104 -3.77 -8.80 -1.59
CA ARG A 104 -2.53 -8.93 -2.36
C ARG A 104 -1.48 -7.95 -1.88
N LYS A 105 -0.24 -8.42 -1.77
CA LYS A 105 0.90 -7.57 -1.42
C LYS A 105 1.69 -7.18 -2.67
N PHE A 106 2.13 -5.94 -2.73
CA PHE A 106 2.86 -5.37 -3.87
C PHE A 106 4.22 -4.79 -3.48
N MET A 107 4.35 -4.37 -2.23
CA MET A 107 5.58 -3.78 -1.68
C MET A 107 5.59 -3.92 -0.15
N PRO A 108 6.75 -3.79 0.50
CA PRO A 108 6.84 -3.73 1.94
C PRO A 108 5.92 -2.67 2.55
N THR A 109 5.30 -2.99 3.67
CA THR A 109 4.43 -2.05 4.39
C THR A 109 5.26 -1.18 5.32
N VAL A 110 5.13 0.15 5.22
CA VAL A 110 5.72 1.10 6.15
C VAL A 110 4.67 1.55 7.15
N THR A 111 4.87 1.23 8.42
CA THR A 111 4.05 1.72 9.52
C THR A 111 4.73 2.90 10.19
N SER A 112 4.00 3.99 10.39
CA SER A 112 4.46 5.15 11.12
C SER A 112 3.39 5.70 12.04
N CYS A 113 3.79 6.33 13.14
CA CYS A 113 2.85 6.97 14.04
C CYS A 113 2.32 8.29 13.46
N PRO A 114 1.11 8.74 13.88
CA PRO A 114 0.51 9.97 13.34
C PRO A 114 1.24 11.26 13.76
N GLY A 115 2.25 11.18 14.65
CA GLY A 115 2.85 12.34 15.29
C GLY A 115 1.89 12.96 16.33
N CYS A 116 2.29 12.95 17.58
CA CYS A 116 1.53 13.54 18.67
C CYS A 116 2.38 14.62 19.36
N GLY A 117 1.87 15.26 20.42
CA GLY A 117 2.61 16.29 21.20
C GLY A 117 3.92 15.83 21.82
N ARG A 118 4.30 14.58 21.69
CA ARG A 118 5.62 14.02 22.10
C ARG A 118 6.69 14.14 21.03
N THR A 119 6.33 14.63 19.83
CA THR A 119 7.23 14.76 18.69
C THR A 119 7.32 16.24 18.34
N THR A 120 8.50 16.83 18.54
CA THR A 120 8.74 18.27 18.32
C THR A 120 9.38 18.57 16.96
N SER A 121 9.75 17.53 16.21
CA SER A 121 10.42 17.61 14.91
C SER A 121 9.66 16.80 13.86
N ASP A 122 9.72 17.24 12.61
CA ASP A 122 9.16 16.54 11.45
C ASP A 122 10.11 15.47 10.87
N PHE A 123 11.26 15.26 11.51
CA PHE A 123 12.28 14.34 11.00
C PHE A 123 11.75 12.92 10.79
N PHE A 124 10.93 12.40 11.71
CA PHE A 124 10.35 11.06 11.55
C PHE A 124 9.40 10.97 10.36
N GLN A 125 8.63 12.03 10.10
CA GLN A 125 7.73 12.10 8.94
C GLN A 125 8.53 12.07 7.63
N ARG A 126 9.61 12.87 7.56
CA ARG A 126 10.53 12.85 6.41
C ARG A 126 11.20 11.50 6.25
N LEU A 127 11.64 10.87 7.35
CA LEU A 127 12.23 9.54 7.32
C LEU A 127 11.23 8.49 6.85
N ALA A 128 9.98 8.52 7.32
CA ALA A 128 8.93 7.60 6.88
C ALA A 128 8.63 7.76 5.38
N LEU A 129 8.48 8.99 4.91
CA LEU A 129 8.25 9.30 3.50
C LEU A 129 9.43 8.87 2.61
N SER A 130 10.66 9.16 3.04
CA SER A 130 11.87 8.76 2.30
C SER A 130 12.03 7.25 2.27
N THR A 131 11.72 6.56 3.37
CA THR A 131 11.72 5.09 3.44
C THR A 131 10.69 4.50 2.49
N GLN A 132 9.45 4.98 2.51
CA GLN A 132 8.40 4.52 1.60
C GLN A 132 8.79 4.72 0.12
N ARG A 133 9.37 5.87 -0.21
CA ARG A 133 9.88 6.16 -1.56
C ARG A 133 11.00 5.20 -1.94
N TYR A 134 11.99 5.03 -1.08
CA TYR A 134 13.10 4.11 -1.28
C TYR A 134 12.63 2.68 -1.56
N LEU A 135 11.72 2.16 -0.74
CA LEU A 135 11.16 0.82 -0.95
C LEU A 135 10.48 0.70 -2.32
N ARG A 136 9.70 1.72 -2.72
CA ARG A 136 9.03 1.74 -4.02
C ARG A 136 10.01 1.76 -5.20
N GLU A 137 11.09 2.52 -5.08
CA GLU A 137 12.15 2.60 -6.09
C GLU A 137 12.95 1.29 -6.21
N ARG A 138 13.12 0.56 -5.10
CA ARG A 138 13.84 -0.73 -5.08
C ARG A 138 13.00 -1.91 -5.56
N MET A 139 11.68 -1.87 -5.43
CA MET A 139 10.77 -2.98 -5.76
C MET A 139 10.96 -3.57 -7.17
N PRO A 140 11.18 -2.79 -8.25
CA PRO A 140 11.41 -3.37 -9.59
C PRO A 140 12.62 -4.30 -9.68
N VAL A 141 13.65 -4.05 -8.86
CA VAL A 141 14.85 -4.90 -8.75
C VAL A 141 14.53 -6.08 -7.82
N TRP A 142 14.07 -5.81 -6.61
CA TRP A 142 13.84 -6.82 -5.58
C TRP A 142 12.82 -7.89 -5.99
N ARG A 143 11.80 -7.54 -6.76
CA ARG A 143 10.86 -8.54 -7.30
C ARG A 143 11.53 -9.64 -8.12
N LYS A 144 12.71 -9.34 -8.70
CA LYS A 144 13.46 -10.30 -9.52
C LYS A 144 14.51 -11.06 -8.72
N THR A 145 15.08 -10.43 -7.70
CA THR A 145 16.24 -10.93 -6.96
C THR A 145 15.92 -11.38 -5.54
N CYS A 146 14.80 -10.93 -4.97
CA CYS A 146 14.42 -11.15 -3.58
C CYS A 146 12.92 -11.51 -3.49
N PRO A 147 12.49 -12.68 -4.01
CA PRO A 147 11.07 -13.08 -3.98
C PRO A 147 10.54 -13.11 -2.55
N GLY A 148 9.33 -12.56 -2.33
CA GLY A 148 8.71 -12.49 -1.01
C GLY A 148 8.99 -11.19 -0.25
N VAL A 149 9.86 -10.30 -0.75
CA VAL A 149 10.17 -9.01 -0.11
C VAL A 149 8.94 -8.12 0.10
N GLU A 150 7.92 -8.27 -0.72
CA GLU A 150 6.63 -7.57 -0.58
C GLU A 150 5.91 -7.88 0.74
N ASN A 151 6.30 -8.95 1.45
CA ASN A 151 5.76 -9.31 2.76
C ASN A 151 6.42 -8.57 3.92
N MET A 152 7.59 -7.96 3.71
CA MET A 152 8.35 -7.26 4.73
C MET A 152 7.55 -6.12 5.35
N THR A 153 7.74 -5.93 6.65
CA THR A 153 7.17 -4.82 7.42
C THR A 153 8.29 -3.92 7.94
N VAL A 154 8.12 -2.62 7.76
CA VAL A 154 9.06 -1.59 8.23
C VAL A 154 8.34 -0.64 9.17
N ALA A 155 8.93 -0.31 10.32
CA ALA A 155 8.37 0.65 11.25
C ALA A 155 9.27 1.89 11.35
N VAL A 156 8.65 3.08 11.24
CA VAL A 156 9.32 4.38 11.49
C VAL A 156 8.54 5.14 12.53
N MET A 157 9.03 5.13 13.77
CA MET A 157 8.31 5.67 14.93
C MET A 157 8.94 6.96 15.44
N GLY A 158 8.10 7.96 15.73
CA GLY A 158 8.53 9.32 16.08
C GLY A 158 8.81 9.55 17.55
N CYS A 159 8.60 8.59 18.46
CA CYS A 159 8.90 8.77 19.88
C CYS A 159 9.24 7.47 20.61
N VAL A 160 9.92 7.60 21.75
CA VAL A 160 10.37 6.47 22.59
C VAL A 160 9.25 5.81 23.39
N VAL A 161 8.03 6.35 23.43
CA VAL A 161 6.96 5.82 24.27
C VAL A 161 6.36 4.56 23.63
N ASN A 162 5.86 4.66 22.41
CA ASN A 162 5.30 3.54 21.66
C ASN A 162 6.29 2.96 20.63
N GLY A 163 7.29 3.79 20.24
CA GLY A 163 8.22 3.47 19.18
C GLY A 163 8.95 2.15 19.35
N PRO A 164 9.57 1.85 20.51
CA PRO A 164 10.26 0.57 20.70
C PRO A 164 9.35 -0.65 20.60
N GLY A 165 8.10 -0.55 21.07
CA GLY A 165 7.12 -1.64 20.96
C GLY A 165 6.77 -1.93 19.52
N GLU A 166 6.31 -0.92 18.79
CA GLU A 166 5.92 -1.03 17.38
C GLU A 166 7.10 -1.41 16.47
N SER A 167 8.29 -0.85 16.74
CA SER A 167 9.50 -1.17 15.97
C SER A 167 9.96 -2.62 16.14
N ARG A 168 9.69 -3.23 17.31
CA ARG A 168 10.00 -4.66 17.55
C ARG A 168 9.02 -5.61 16.87
N MET A 169 7.81 -5.16 16.60
CA MET A 169 6.80 -5.97 15.92
C MET A 169 7.00 -6.03 14.40
N ALA A 170 7.74 -5.07 13.84
CA ALA A 170 8.12 -5.07 12.44
C ALA A 170 9.36 -5.95 12.18
N ASP A 171 9.55 -6.35 10.93
CA ASP A 171 10.77 -7.05 10.51
C ASP A 171 12.01 -6.20 10.71
N ILE A 172 11.91 -4.90 10.41
CA ILE A 172 12.90 -3.89 10.74
C ILE A 172 12.20 -2.59 11.14
N GLY A 173 12.63 -1.98 12.24
CA GLY A 173 12.01 -0.76 12.75
C GLY A 173 12.98 0.17 13.43
N ILE A 174 12.75 1.48 13.27
CA ILE A 174 13.50 2.55 13.92
C ILE A 174 12.58 3.35 14.83
N SER A 175 13.06 3.67 16.04
CA SER A 175 12.34 4.46 17.02
C SER A 175 13.12 5.73 17.34
N LEU A 176 12.59 6.87 16.90
CA LEU A 176 13.19 8.17 17.14
C LEU A 176 12.86 8.67 18.56
N PRO A 177 13.70 9.51 19.16
CA PRO A 177 13.50 10.00 20.54
C PRO A 177 12.35 10.99 20.71
N GLY A 178 11.78 11.52 19.63
CA GLY A 178 10.67 12.48 19.66
C GLY A 178 11.08 13.93 19.86
N SER A 179 12.17 14.18 20.55
CA SER A 179 12.71 15.52 20.81
C SER A 179 14.23 15.45 21.02
N GLY A 180 14.92 16.54 20.73
CA GLY A 180 16.37 16.68 20.98
C GLY A 180 17.19 17.03 19.74
N GLU A 181 18.28 17.74 19.97
CA GLU A 181 19.18 18.26 18.93
C GLU A 181 20.08 17.18 18.30
N ASN A 182 20.31 16.05 18.99
CA ASN A 182 21.07 14.92 18.49
C ASN A 182 20.34 13.60 18.79
N PRO A 183 19.33 13.26 18.01
CA PRO A 183 18.54 12.08 18.27
C PRO A 183 19.38 10.81 18.10
N VAL A 184 19.37 9.95 19.13
CA VAL A 184 19.86 8.58 19.04
C VAL A 184 18.66 7.67 18.86
N ALA A 185 18.58 7.00 17.71
CA ALA A 185 17.46 6.17 17.33
C ALA A 185 17.84 4.68 17.36
N PRO A 186 17.29 3.89 18.29
CA PRO A 186 17.47 2.45 18.24
C PRO A 186 16.76 1.86 17.02
N VAL A 187 17.47 0.93 16.35
CA VAL A 187 16.95 0.12 15.28
C VAL A 187 16.77 -1.31 15.77
N TYR A 188 15.63 -1.87 15.49
CA TYR A 188 15.27 -3.24 15.82
C TYR A 188 15.14 -4.06 14.54
N VAL A 189 15.66 -5.29 14.57
CA VAL A 189 15.54 -6.28 13.49
C VAL A 189 14.98 -7.56 14.12
N ARG A 190 13.83 -8.01 13.63
CA ARG A 190 13.14 -9.19 14.17
C ARG A 190 12.96 -9.16 15.69
N GLY A 191 12.60 -8.00 16.24
CA GLY A 191 12.34 -7.79 17.65
C GLY A 191 13.57 -7.48 18.51
N GLU A 192 14.78 -7.68 18.01
CA GLU A 192 16.02 -7.45 18.74
C GLU A 192 16.67 -6.12 18.36
N LYS A 193 17.29 -5.43 19.33
CA LYS A 193 18.01 -4.20 19.06
C LYS A 193 19.30 -4.50 18.30
N ALA A 194 19.33 -4.12 17.02
CA ALA A 194 20.47 -4.37 16.13
C ALA A 194 21.48 -3.21 16.08
N ALA A 195 21.01 -1.96 16.21
CA ALA A 195 21.87 -0.78 16.12
C ALA A 195 21.27 0.42 16.88
N SER A 196 22.07 1.49 16.98
CA SER A 196 21.58 2.82 17.37
C SER A 196 22.18 3.82 16.41
N LEU A 197 21.33 4.45 15.62
CA LEU A 197 21.72 5.45 14.63
C LEU A 197 21.65 6.85 15.22
N LYS A 198 22.44 7.77 14.69
CA LYS A 198 22.50 9.17 15.15
C LYS A 198 23.04 10.08 14.06
N GLY A 199 22.67 11.37 14.16
CA GLY A 199 23.20 12.40 13.26
C GLY A 199 22.53 12.44 11.90
N GLU A 200 23.15 13.15 10.95
CA GLU A 200 22.58 13.45 9.64
C GLU A 200 22.55 12.23 8.71
N ALA A 201 23.45 11.27 8.87
CA ALA A 201 23.51 10.05 8.06
C ALA A 201 22.45 9.00 8.43
N MET A 202 21.61 9.24 9.44
CA MET A 202 20.64 8.26 9.96
C MET A 202 19.72 7.69 8.87
N GLN A 203 19.26 8.52 7.94
CA GLN A 203 18.40 8.07 6.86
C GLN A 203 19.12 7.08 5.94
N GLU A 204 20.33 7.40 5.52
CA GLU A 204 21.14 6.56 4.64
C GLU A 204 21.55 5.25 5.32
N GLU A 205 21.97 5.33 6.58
CA GLU A 205 22.31 4.16 7.37
C GLU A 205 21.12 3.23 7.58
N PHE A 206 19.92 3.80 7.81
CA PHE A 206 18.70 2.99 7.95
C PHE A 206 18.33 2.31 6.61
N GLN A 207 18.44 3.01 5.49
CA GLN A 207 18.23 2.43 4.16
C GLN A 207 19.23 1.31 3.86
N GLN A 208 20.51 1.48 4.22
CA GLN A 208 21.51 0.42 4.10
C GLN A 208 21.20 -0.80 4.98
N MET A 209 20.65 -0.57 6.17
CA MET A 209 20.20 -1.68 7.03
C MET A 209 19.03 -2.44 6.41
N ILE A 210 18.07 -1.72 5.80
CA ILE A 210 16.96 -2.33 5.05
C ILE A 210 17.50 -3.17 3.88
N GLU A 211 18.42 -2.62 3.08
CA GLU A 211 19.01 -3.34 1.95
C GLU A 211 19.67 -4.66 2.41
N ARG A 212 20.52 -4.58 3.43
CA ARG A 212 21.16 -5.79 4.01
C ARG A 212 20.15 -6.80 4.55
N PHE A 213 19.09 -6.30 5.20
CA PHE A 213 18.02 -7.18 5.68
C PHE A 213 17.32 -7.90 4.53
N VAL A 214 17.01 -7.19 3.44
CA VAL A 214 16.38 -7.76 2.24
C VAL A 214 17.31 -8.80 1.60
N GLU A 215 18.57 -8.48 1.38
CA GLU A 215 19.56 -9.40 0.80
C GLU A 215 19.73 -10.69 1.63
N THR A 216 19.82 -10.54 2.95
CA THR A 216 20.03 -11.69 3.86
C THR A 216 18.77 -12.52 4.08
N THR A 217 17.58 -11.94 3.95
CA THR A 217 16.32 -12.63 4.27
C THR A 217 15.62 -13.18 3.03
N TYR A 218 15.68 -12.43 1.93
CA TYR A 218 14.93 -12.72 0.69
C TYR A 218 15.83 -12.94 -0.53
N GLY A 219 17.15 -12.66 -0.43
CA GLY A 219 18.08 -12.88 -1.52
C GLY A 219 18.13 -14.36 -1.94
N SER A 220 18.06 -14.61 -3.25
CA SER A 220 18.24 -15.95 -3.81
C SER A 220 19.69 -16.36 -3.64
N HIS A 221 19.96 -17.36 -2.85
CA HIS A 221 21.25 -18.03 -2.72
C HIS A 221 21.43 -19.07 -3.81
#